data_26043f817b3944c09b7dd8da466d0dc3
#
_entry.id   26043f817b3944c09b7dd8da466d0dc3
#
_cell.length_a   1.000
_cell.length_b   1.000
_cell.length_c   1.000
_cell.angle_alpha   90.00
_cell.angle_beta   90.00
_cell.angle_gamma   90.00
#
_symmetry.space_group_name_H-M   'P 1'
#
loop_
_entity.id
_entity.type
_entity.pdbx_description
1 polymer ?
#
loop_
_entity_poly.entity_id
_entity_poly.type
_entity_poly.pdbx_seq_one_letter_code
_entity_poly.pdbx_strand_id
1 'polypeptide(L)'
;VRMKYDEAIATSREYEIMLGNKLTDSTKDGVITEGEVQRKLEKISKISKYTDRSFALNPDLLENIPNGRFLPYPAPLIFKTPKPDYFQGNRPLKIVHMATNRVLKGTGLIESALKELSKNYEIDYDIIVKKSHTVASKALDWADVLIDQVCLGWYGGQAVEALIRGKPVLCYLRDDYRKIHMPKEET
;
A
#
# COMPACT_ATOMS: atom_id res chain seq x y z
N VAL A 1 -1.59 17.82 7.03
CA VAL A 1 -1.67 16.66 6.11
C VAL A 1 -0.28 16.22 5.68
N ARG A 2 0.54 17.12 5.14
CA ARG A 2 1.94 16.85 4.74
C ARG A 2 2.80 16.39 5.94
N MET A 3 2.61 17.02 7.09
CA MET A 3 3.33 16.70 8.33
C MET A 3 3.09 15.24 8.78
N LYS A 4 1.84 14.76 8.75
CA LYS A 4 1.53 13.36 9.13
C LYS A 4 2.15 12.32 8.20
N TYR A 5 2.27 12.63 6.91
CA TYR A 5 2.96 11.73 5.96
C TYR A 5 4.46 11.71 6.24
N ASP A 6 5.07 12.87 6.41
CA ASP A 6 6.50 13.00 6.67
C ASP A 6 6.88 12.33 8.00
N GLU A 7 6.04 12.45 9.03
CA GLU A 7 6.20 11.76 10.31
C GLU A 7 6.12 10.23 10.15
N ALA A 8 5.14 9.73 9.42
CA ALA A 8 4.99 8.29 9.17
C ALA A 8 6.19 7.72 8.39
N ILE A 9 6.70 8.47 7.41
CA ILE A 9 7.89 8.07 6.65
C ILE A 9 9.15 8.14 7.53
N ALA A 10 9.31 9.15 8.36
CA ALA A 10 10.43 9.25 9.29
C ALA A 10 10.43 8.06 10.25
N THR A 11 9.30 7.76 10.88
CA THR A 11 9.15 6.59 11.76
C THR A 11 9.45 5.28 11.03
N SER A 12 8.94 5.11 9.82
CA SER A 12 9.21 3.92 9.01
C SER A 12 10.71 3.74 8.72
N ARG A 13 11.42 4.84 8.43
CA ARG A 13 12.89 4.82 8.24
C ARG A 13 13.63 4.39 9.49
N GLU A 14 13.23 4.89 10.66
CA GLU A 14 13.82 4.51 11.95
C GLU A 14 13.69 2.99 12.17
N TYR A 15 12.52 2.42 11.92
CA TYR A 15 12.32 0.96 12.04
C TYR A 15 13.17 0.15 11.06
N GLU A 16 13.35 0.61 9.82
CA GLU A 16 14.25 -0.06 8.87
C GLU A 16 15.71 -0.04 9.37
N ILE A 17 16.16 1.06 9.95
CA ILE A 17 17.49 1.19 10.55
C ILE A 17 17.63 0.25 11.76
N MET A 18 16.64 0.21 12.64
CA MET A 18 16.62 -0.69 13.80
C MET A 18 16.70 -2.18 13.41
N LEU A 19 16.11 -2.54 12.28
CA LEU A 19 16.17 -3.89 11.72
C LEU A 19 17.50 -4.19 10.98
N GLY A 20 18.43 -3.23 10.94
CA GLY A 20 19.73 -3.39 10.27
C GLY A 20 19.65 -3.30 8.74
N ASN A 21 18.54 -2.81 8.18
CA ASN A 21 18.41 -2.64 6.74
C ASN A 21 19.17 -1.40 6.27
N LYS A 22 19.97 -1.55 5.22
CA LYS A 22 20.67 -0.41 4.60
C LYS A 22 19.68 0.42 3.76
N LEU A 23 19.48 1.67 4.13
CA LEU A 23 18.80 2.65 3.30
C LEU A 23 19.77 3.17 2.24
N THR A 24 19.45 2.95 0.97
CA THR A 24 20.41 3.10 -0.13
C THR A 24 20.46 4.49 -0.76
N ASP A 25 19.38 5.28 -0.63
CA ASP A 25 19.30 6.65 -1.18
C ASP A 25 18.02 7.32 -0.66
N SER A 26 18.13 8.58 -0.21
CA SER A 26 16.99 9.33 0.33
C SER A 26 15.82 9.44 -0.63
N THR A 27 16.08 9.58 -1.93
CA THR A 27 15.03 9.68 -2.96
C THR A 27 14.36 8.35 -3.27
N LYS A 28 15.10 7.24 -3.19
CA LYS A 28 14.57 5.88 -3.38
C LYS A 28 13.84 5.35 -2.14
N ASP A 29 14.13 5.92 -0.99
CA ASP A 29 13.56 5.51 0.31
C ASP A 29 12.29 6.30 0.69
N GLY A 30 11.65 6.95 -0.26
CA GLY A 30 10.38 7.64 -0.07
C GLY A 30 10.49 9.11 0.36
N VAL A 31 11.69 9.62 0.59
CA VAL A 31 11.90 11.05 0.80
C VAL A 31 11.88 11.76 -0.55
N ILE A 32 10.88 12.59 -0.77
CA ILE A 32 10.74 13.37 -2.00
C ILE A 32 11.34 14.74 -1.75
N THR A 33 12.40 15.09 -2.48
CA THR A 33 13.02 16.41 -2.39
C THR A 33 12.12 17.49 -3.01
N GLU A 34 12.25 18.74 -2.55
CA GLU A 34 11.50 19.87 -3.14
C GLU A 34 11.73 20.01 -4.65
N GLY A 35 12.94 19.78 -5.12
CA GLY A 35 13.27 19.78 -6.54
C GLY A 35 12.59 18.68 -7.35
N GLU A 36 12.29 17.54 -6.75
CA GLU A 36 11.52 16.46 -7.39
C GLU A 36 10.04 16.78 -7.43
N VAL A 37 9.51 17.38 -6.36
CA VAL A 37 8.13 17.89 -6.33
C VAL A 37 7.94 18.91 -7.44
N GLN A 38 8.83 19.90 -7.52
CA GLN A 38 8.77 20.95 -8.54
C GLN A 38 8.80 20.37 -9.96
N ARG A 39 9.72 19.45 -10.25
CA ARG A 39 9.79 18.77 -11.56
C ARG A 39 8.53 17.98 -11.91
N LYS A 40 7.90 17.33 -10.91
CA LYS A 40 6.63 16.62 -11.11
C LYS A 40 5.50 17.60 -11.42
N LEU A 41 5.39 18.70 -10.67
CA LEU A 41 4.39 19.73 -10.90
C LEU A 41 4.53 20.38 -12.28
N GLU A 42 5.75 20.67 -12.74
CA GLU A 42 6.02 21.17 -14.09
C GLU A 42 5.59 20.19 -15.18
N LYS A 43 5.85 18.88 -14.99
CA LYS A 43 5.38 17.84 -15.91
C LYS A 43 3.86 17.77 -15.97
N ILE A 44 3.20 17.78 -14.81
CA ILE A 44 1.73 17.80 -14.71
C ILE A 44 1.18 19.03 -15.42
N SER A 45 1.71 20.23 -15.15
CA SER A 45 1.30 21.47 -15.79
C SER A 45 1.46 21.44 -17.32
N LYS A 46 2.56 20.85 -17.83
CA LYS A 46 2.76 20.69 -19.28
C LYS A 46 1.72 19.75 -19.88
N ILE A 47 1.50 18.59 -19.28
CA ILE A 47 0.55 17.57 -19.77
C ILE A 47 -0.89 18.11 -19.73
N SER A 48 -1.26 18.82 -18.67
CA SER A 48 -2.61 19.35 -18.48
C SER A 48 -3.05 20.32 -19.59
N LYS A 49 -2.10 20.89 -20.34
CA LYS A 49 -2.42 21.75 -21.52
C LYS A 49 -2.93 20.95 -22.72
N TYR A 50 -2.71 19.65 -22.75
CA TYR A 50 -3.03 18.78 -23.88
C TYR A 50 -4.04 17.68 -23.49
N THR A 51 -4.62 17.75 -22.29
CA THR A 51 -5.56 16.76 -21.79
C THR A 51 -6.83 17.42 -21.29
N ASP A 52 -7.99 16.94 -21.74
CA ASP A 52 -9.29 17.41 -21.29
C ASP A 52 -9.65 16.90 -19.89
N ARG A 53 -9.11 15.74 -19.51
CA ARG A 53 -9.38 15.09 -18.23
C ARG A 53 -8.15 14.36 -17.72
N SER A 54 -7.96 14.37 -16.41
CA SER A 54 -6.92 13.65 -15.71
C SER A 54 -7.54 12.82 -14.59
N PHE A 55 -7.01 11.61 -14.38
CA PHE A 55 -7.46 10.70 -13.34
C PHE A 55 -6.29 10.30 -12.45
N ALA A 56 -6.56 10.09 -11.18
CA ALA A 56 -5.60 9.53 -10.24
C ALA A 56 -6.20 8.34 -9.51
N LEU A 57 -5.39 7.29 -9.36
CA LEU A 57 -5.76 6.06 -8.65
C LEU A 57 -5.62 6.23 -7.13
N ASN A 58 -4.80 7.19 -6.69
CA ASN A 58 -4.61 7.52 -5.29
C ASN A 58 -5.08 8.96 -5.04
N PRO A 59 -5.89 9.21 -3.99
CA PRO A 59 -6.42 10.54 -3.69
C PRO A 59 -5.38 11.63 -3.43
N ASP A 60 -4.23 11.28 -2.85
CA ASP A 60 -3.12 12.20 -2.60
C ASP A 60 -2.56 12.85 -3.88
N LEU A 61 -2.63 12.15 -4.99
CA LEU A 61 -2.20 12.68 -6.29
C LEU A 61 -3.12 13.78 -6.81
N LEU A 62 -4.41 13.77 -6.41
CA LEU A 62 -5.38 14.77 -6.85
C LEU A 62 -5.05 16.18 -6.36
N GLU A 63 -4.36 16.31 -5.23
CA GLU A 63 -3.92 17.59 -4.68
C GLU A 63 -3.05 18.37 -5.67
N ASN A 64 -2.40 17.67 -6.60
CA ASN A 64 -1.45 18.25 -7.57
C ASN A 64 -1.91 18.17 -9.03
N ILE A 65 -3.10 17.64 -9.29
CA ILE A 65 -3.61 17.47 -10.66
C ILE A 65 -4.80 18.43 -10.88
N PRO A 66 -4.64 19.49 -11.68
CA PRO A 66 -5.73 20.41 -11.98
C PRO A 66 -6.93 19.67 -12.59
N ASN A 67 -8.13 19.88 -12.04
CA ASN A 67 -9.37 19.20 -12.46
C ASN A 67 -9.28 17.67 -12.48
N GLY A 68 -8.37 17.09 -11.68
CA GLY A 68 -8.19 15.65 -11.53
C GLY A 68 -9.41 14.99 -10.91
N ARG A 69 -9.73 13.79 -11.37
CA ARG A 69 -10.80 12.95 -10.82
C ARG A 69 -10.23 11.68 -10.23
N PHE A 70 -10.79 11.25 -9.12
CA PHE A 70 -10.46 9.95 -8.55
C PHE A 70 -11.02 8.84 -9.44
N LEU A 71 -10.18 7.84 -9.70
CA LEU A 71 -10.55 6.61 -10.38
C LEU A 71 -10.05 5.44 -9.51
N PRO A 72 -10.93 4.61 -8.96
CA PRO A 72 -10.52 3.42 -8.21
C PRO A 72 -9.63 2.50 -9.05
N TYR A 73 -8.75 1.75 -8.40
CA TYR A 73 -7.96 0.73 -9.08
C TYR A 73 -8.87 -0.25 -9.82
N PRO A 74 -8.67 -0.47 -11.12
CA PRO A 74 -9.48 -1.43 -11.86
C PRO A 74 -9.23 -2.85 -11.34
N ALA A 75 -10.32 -3.57 -11.11
CA ALA A 75 -10.25 -4.99 -10.83
C ALA A 75 -10.09 -5.76 -12.14
N PRO A 76 -9.08 -6.62 -12.31
CA PRO A 76 -9.01 -7.45 -13.49
C PRO A 76 -10.17 -8.47 -13.48
N LEU A 77 -11.05 -8.38 -14.46
CA LEU A 77 -12.25 -9.23 -14.58
C LEU A 77 -11.95 -10.73 -14.87
N ILE A 78 -10.68 -11.10 -14.98
CA ILE A 78 -10.24 -12.42 -15.48
C ILE A 78 -10.06 -13.44 -14.34
N PHE A 79 -10.19 -13.04 -13.11
CA PHE A 79 -10.01 -13.97 -12.00
C PHE A 79 -11.28 -14.81 -11.79
N LYS A 80 -11.16 -16.11 -12.05
CA LYS A 80 -12.01 -17.08 -11.35
C LYS A 80 -11.71 -16.87 -9.87
N THR A 81 -12.65 -16.25 -9.16
CA THR A 81 -12.54 -16.14 -7.71
C THR A 81 -12.41 -17.56 -7.16
N PRO A 82 -11.27 -17.95 -6.60
CA PRO A 82 -11.24 -19.19 -5.85
C PRO A 82 -12.31 -19.08 -4.76
N LYS A 83 -13.02 -20.16 -4.48
CA LYS A 83 -13.85 -20.17 -3.27
C LYS A 83 -12.92 -19.86 -2.10
N PRO A 84 -13.20 -18.82 -1.33
CA PRO A 84 -12.29 -18.45 -0.25
C PRO A 84 -12.21 -19.63 0.72
N ASP A 85 -11.03 -20.19 0.88
CA ASP A 85 -10.74 -21.12 1.98
C ASP A 85 -10.54 -20.24 3.22
N TYR A 86 -11.63 -19.96 3.88
CA TYR A 86 -11.61 -19.11 5.07
C TYR A 86 -10.82 -19.82 6.19
N PHE A 87 -9.95 -19.07 6.83
CA PHE A 87 -9.23 -19.54 8.01
C PHE A 87 -10.19 -20.05 9.08
N GLN A 88 -10.00 -21.30 9.50
CA GLN A 88 -10.88 -22.01 10.44
C GLN A 88 -10.28 -22.12 11.87
N GLY A 89 -9.13 -21.52 12.12
CA GLY A 89 -8.44 -21.57 13.42
C GLY A 89 -7.73 -22.88 13.74
N ASN A 90 -7.60 -23.81 12.80
CA ASN A 90 -6.99 -25.13 12.98
C ASN A 90 -5.54 -25.24 12.48
N ARG A 91 -4.92 -24.14 12.13
CA ARG A 91 -3.55 -24.01 11.66
C ARG A 91 -3.04 -22.58 11.93
N PRO A 92 -1.73 -22.29 11.81
CA PRO A 92 -1.24 -20.93 11.87
C PRO A 92 -1.91 -20.02 10.83
N LEU A 93 -2.24 -18.78 11.22
CA LEU A 93 -2.76 -17.75 10.33
C LEU A 93 -1.66 -17.28 9.39
N LYS A 94 -1.88 -17.38 8.08
CA LYS A 94 -0.91 -17.01 7.05
C LYS A 94 -1.07 -15.55 6.65
N ILE A 95 -0.04 -14.76 6.89
CA ILE A 95 -0.04 -13.32 6.62
C ILE A 95 1.03 -13.01 5.57
N VAL A 96 0.68 -12.21 4.57
CA VAL A 96 1.67 -11.70 3.60
C VAL A 96 1.72 -10.17 3.63
N HIS A 97 2.94 -9.64 3.53
CA HIS A 97 3.20 -8.25 3.21
C HIS A 97 4.10 -8.16 2.00
N MET A 98 3.77 -7.25 1.07
CA MET A 98 4.51 -7.12 -0.18
C MET A 98 4.85 -5.66 -0.47
N ALA A 99 6.13 -5.37 -0.73
CA ALA A 99 6.60 -4.02 -0.95
C ALA A 99 7.58 -3.90 -2.12
N THR A 100 7.39 -2.90 -2.97
CA THR A 100 8.42 -2.43 -3.91
C THR A 100 9.35 -1.44 -3.22
N ASN A 101 8.82 -0.63 -2.31
CA ASN A 101 9.57 0.29 -1.46
C ASN A 101 9.16 0.04 0.00
N ARG A 102 10.12 -0.44 0.80
CA ARG A 102 9.92 -0.81 2.21
C ARG A 102 9.49 0.37 3.06
N VAL A 103 10.14 1.52 2.88
CA VAL A 103 9.87 2.72 3.68
C VAL A 103 8.48 3.27 3.41
N LEU A 104 8.10 3.42 2.15
CA LEU A 104 6.77 3.93 1.76
C LEU A 104 5.63 3.03 2.26
N LYS A 105 5.82 1.72 2.24
CA LYS A 105 4.82 0.76 2.70
C LYS A 105 4.81 0.58 4.21
N GLY A 106 5.82 1.07 4.93
CA GLY A 106 5.99 0.85 6.37
C GLY A 106 6.38 -0.58 6.70
N THR A 107 7.18 -1.22 5.84
CA THR A 107 7.55 -2.64 5.97
C THR A 107 8.24 -2.94 7.29
N GLY A 108 9.15 -2.09 7.76
CA GLY A 108 9.84 -2.26 9.03
C GLY A 108 8.88 -2.26 10.23
N LEU A 109 7.89 -1.37 10.22
CA LEU A 109 6.83 -1.34 11.23
C LEU A 109 6.02 -2.64 11.24
N ILE A 110 5.60 -3.10 10.06
CA ILE A 110 4.83 -4.33 9.88
C ILE A 110 5.63 -5.54 10.34
N GLU A 111 6.90 -5.64 9.92
CA GLU A 111 7.80 -6.74 10.28
C GLU A 111 8.02 -6.81 11.80
N SER A 112 8.25 -5.68 12.46
CA SER A 112 8.38 -5.60 13.91
C SER A 112 7.10 -6.04 14.63
N ALA A 113 5.94 -5.59 14.16
CA ALA A 113 4.65 -5.98 14.73
C ALA A 113 4.38 -7.48 14.57
N LEU A 114 4.64 -8.06 13.39
CA LEU A 114 4.47 -9.49 13.14
C LEU A 114 5.41 -10.33 13.99
N LYS A 115 6.66 -9.90 14.15
CA LYS A 115 7.64 -10.55 15.02
C LYS A 115 7.21 -10.52 16.49
N GLU A 116 6.59 -9.46 16.95
CA GLU A 116 6.05 -9.39 18.31
C GLU A 116 4.82 -10.30 18.48
N LEU A 117 3.90 -10.27 17.52
CA LEU A 117 2.69 -11.10 17.52
C LEU A 117 3.03 -12.60 17.50
N SER A 118 4.05 -13.02 16.75
CA SER A 118 4.45 -14.43 16.66
C SER A 118 4.96 -15.04 17.97
N LYS A 119 5.22 -14.23 19.01
CA LYS A 119 5.55 -14.72 20.34
C LYS A 119 4.34 -15.28 21.10
N ASN A 120 3.14 -14.79 20.78
CA ASN A 120 1.91 -15.11 21.50
C ASN A 120 0.83 -15.76 20.66
N TYR A 121 0.97 -15.74 19.32
CA TYR A 121 -0.01 -16.27 18.38
C TYR A 121 0.65 -17.17 17.34
N GLU A 122 -0.04 -18.22 16.95
CA GLU A 122 0.40 -19.11 15.85
C GLU A 122 0.14 -18.40 14.51
N ILE A 123 1.13 -17.69 14.01
CA ILE A 123 1.12 -17.02 12.72
C ILE A 123 2.32 -17.45 11.87
N ASP A 124 2.07 -17.68 10.59
CA ASP A 124 3.07 -17.79 9.54
C ASP A 124 3.04 -16.51 8.71
N TYR A 125 4.18 -15.88 8.49
CA TYR A 125 4.20 -14.66 7.67
C TYR A 125 5.36 -14.63 6.68
N ASP A 126 5.11 -13.97 5.55
CA ASP A 126 6.11 -13.75 4.51
C ASP A 126 6.19 -12.25 4.14
N ILE A 127 7.41 -11.73 4.08
CA ILE A 127 7.71 -10.35 3.71
C ILE A 127 8.40 -10.35 2.34
N ILE A 128 7.65 -10.00 1.30
CA ILE A 128 8.10 -10.03 -0.09
C ILE A 128 8.51 -8.65 -0.57
N VAL A 129 9.79 -8.50 -0.92
CA VAL A 129 10.31 -7.20 -1.36
C VAL A 129 10.90 -7.30 -2.76
N LYS A 130 10.48 -6.39 -3.66
CA LYS A 130 11.02 -6.24 -5.03
C LYS A 130 11.02 -7.55 -5.85
N LYS A 131 9.98 -8.38 -5.69
CA LYS A 131 9.79 -9.60 -6.49
C LYS A 131 8.86 -9.36 -7.68
N SER A 132 8.86 -10.30 -8.62
CA SER A 132 7.96 -10.27 -9.78
C SER A 132 6.49 -10.41 -9.36
N HIS A 133 5.58 -9.96 -10.22
CA HIS A 133 4.14 -10.12 -10.01
C HIS A 133 3.73 -11.59 -9.86
N THR A 134 4.38 -12.50 -10.59
CA THR A 134 4.12 -13.94 -10.45
C THR A 134 4.41 -14.47 -9.04
N VAL A 135 5.50 -14.01 -8.41
CA VAL A 135 5.83 -14.36 -7.02
C VAL A 135 4.81 -13.76 -6.06
N ALA A 136 4.46 -12.50 -6.25
CA ALA A 136 3.46 -11.80 -5.44
C ALA A 136 2.09 -12.48 -5.53
N SER A 137 1.65 -12.88 -6.72
CA SER A 137 0.38 -13.59 -6.93
C SER A 137 0.34 -14.93 -6.21
N LYS A 138 1.41 -15.73 -6.29
CA LYS A 138 1.51 -17.01 -5.55
C LYS A 138 1.46 -16.80 -4.03
N ALA A 139 2.09 -15.75 -3.53
CA ALA A 139 2.06 -15.42 -2.12
C ALA A 139 0.66 -14.98 -1.66
N LEU A 140 -0.07 -14.24 -2.49
CA LEU A 140 -1.49 -13.95 -2.24
C LEU A 140 -2.33 -15.22 -2.21
N ASP A 141 -2.08 -16.18 -3.10
CA ASP A 141 -2.80 -17.45 -3.09
C ASP A 141 -2.54 -18.25 -1.82
N TRP A 142 -1.31 -18.21 -1.29
CA TRP A 142 -0.90 -18.89 -0.06
C TRP A 142 -1.46 -18.23 1.22
N ALA A 143 -1.54 -16.88 1.27
CA ALA A 143 -1.89 -16.15 2.47
C ALA A 143 -3.39 -16.19 2.79
N ASP A 144 -3.74 -16.03 4.05
CA ASP A 144 -5.11 -15.77 4.52
C ASP A 144 -5.42 -14.28 4.56
N VAL A 145 -4.41 -13.45 4.88
CA VAL A 145 -4.53 -12.00 5.07
C VAL A 145 -3.40 -11.28 4.36
N LEU A 146 -3.71 -10.17 3.70
CA LEU A 146 -2.73 -9.22 3.19
C LEU A 146 -2.62 -8.01 4.15
N ILE A 147 -1.38 -7.65 4.52
CA ILE A 147 -1.09 -6.31 5.05
C ILE A 147 -0.52 -5.49 3.90
N ASP A 148 -1.29 -4.52 3.38
CA ASP A 148 -0.87 -3.75 2.20
C ASP A 148 0.15 -2.65 2.57
N GLN A 149 -0.24 -1.67 3.37
CA GLN A 149 0.62 -0.56 3.77
C GLN A 149 0.07 0.20 5.00
N VAL A 150 0.97 0.88 5.74
CA VAL A 150 0.62 1.60 6.97
C VAL A 150 1.05 3.09 6.97
N CYS A 151 1.65 3.58 5.87
CA CYS A 151 2.16 4.95 5.77
C CYS A 151 1.46 5.82 4.73
N LEU A 152 0.99 5.25 3.60
CA LEU A 152 0.54 6.03 2.44
C LEU A 152 -0.88 6.62 2.55
N GLY A 153 -1.72 6.07 3.41
CA GLY A 153 -3.08 6.59 3.62
C GLY A 153 -4.12 6.19 2.58
N TRP A 154 -3.79 5.32 1.63
CA TRP A 154 -4.71 4.72 0.67
C TRP A 154 -4.25 3.33 0.24
N TYR A 155 -5.18 2.47 -0.16
CA TYR A 155 -4.88 1.12 -0.61
C TYR A 155 -4.17 1.10 -1.97
N GLY A 156 -3.38 0.06 -2.22
CA GLY A 156 -2.71 -0.16 -3.50
C GLY A 156 -3.37 -1.24 -4.36
N GLY A 157 -2.84 -1.46 -5.58
CA GLY A 157 -3.33 -2.50 -6.49
C GLY A 157 -3.29 -3.91 -5.88
N GLN A 158 -2.32 -4.19 -5.01
CA GLN A 158 -2.23 -5.49 -4.32
C GLN A 158 -3.41 -5.73 -3.37
N ALA A 159 -3.94 -4.68 -2.74
CA ALA A 159 -5.15 -4.77 -1.93
C ALA A 159 -6.35 -5.21 -2.78
N VAL A 160 -6.51 -4.62 -3.97
CA VAL A 160 -7.58 -5.01 -4.90
C VAL A 160 -7.42 -6.47 -5.34
N GLU A 161 -6.20 -6.91 -5.65
CA GLU A 161 -5.92 -8.30 -6.00
C GLU A 161 -6.24 -9.29 -4.86
N ALA A 162 -5.98 -8.93 -3.61
CA ALA A 162 -6.34 -9.72 -2.45
C ALA A 162 -7.86 -9.78 -2.25
N LEU A 163 -8.55 -8.64 -2.33
CA LEU A 163 -10.00 -8.54 -2.19
C LEU A 163 -10.75 -9.36 -3.26
N ILE A 164 -10.28 -9.35 -4.51
CA ILE A 164 -10.85 -10.19 -5.58
C ILE A 164 -10.71 -11.68 -5.24
N ARG A 165 -9.68 -12.07 -4.53
CA ARG A 165 -9.48 -13.44 -4.03
C ARG A 165 -10.28 -13.75 -2.76
N GLY A 166 -11.11 -12.81 -2.30
CA GLY A 166 -11.89 -12.94 -1.06
C GLY A 166 -11.04 -12.89 0.21
N LYS A 167 -9.83 -12.29 0.13
CA LYS A 167 -8.92 -12.22 1.27
C LYS A 167 -9.03 -10.88 1.99
N PRO A 168 -9.10 -10.88 3.33
CA PRO A 168 -9.04 -9.66 4.12
C PRO A 168 -7.77 -8.86 3.86
N VAL A 169 -7.88 -7.54 3.91
CA VAL A 169 -6.77 -6.61 3.73
C VAL A 169 -6.69 -5.66 4.92
N LEU A 170 -5.53 -5.58 5.53
CA LEU A 170 -5.19 -4.54 6.49
C LEU A 170 -4.45 -3.41 5.76
N CYS A 171 -4.98 -2.20 5.85
CA CYS A 171 -4.44 -1.03 5.18
C CYS A 171 -4.76 0.22 5.98
N TYR A 172 -3.81 1.13 6.08
CA TYR A 172 -4.09 2.46 6.63
C TYR A 172 -4.83 3.31 5.58
N LEU A 173 -5.99 3.81 5.96
CA LEU A 173 -6.79 4.73 5.16
C LEU A 173 -6.94 6.05 5.91
N ARG A 174 -6.54 7.15 5.29
CA ARG A 174 -6.75 8.49 5.83
C ARG A 174 -8.24 8.80 5.89
N ASP A 175 -8.69 9.34 7.01
CA ASP A 175 -10.10 9.63 7.24
C ASP A 175 -10.70 10.64 6.25
N ASP A 176 -9.94 11.66 5.86
CA ASP A 176 -10.36 12.65 4.89
C ASP A 176 -10.58 12.02 3.50
N TYR A 177 -9.68 11.15 3.05
CA TYR A 177 -9.82 10.44 1.78
C TYR A 177 -10.97 9.44 1.82
N ARG A 178 -11.11 8.70 2.92
CA ARG A 178 -12.19 7.75 3.12
C ARG A 178 -13.56 8.43 3.03
N LYS A 179 -13.75 9.56 3.70
CA LYS A 179 -15.00 10.30 3.69
C LYS A 179 -15.41 10.83 2.31
N ILE A 180 -14.44 11.13 1.45
CA ILE A 180 -14.70 11.72 0.13
C ILE A 180 -14.85 10.65 -0.95
N HIS A 181 -14.03 9.60 -0.91
CA HIS A 181 -13.84 8.68 -2.04
C HIS A 181 -14.38 7.28 -1.82
N MET A 182 -14.72 6.89 -0.59
CA MET A 182 -15.39 5.61 -0.35
C MET A 182 -16.90 5.76 -0.39
N PRO A 183 -17.64 4.74 -0.86
CA PRO A 183 -19.10 4.73 -0.76
C PRO A 183 -19.50 4.94 0.71
N LYS A 184 -20.55 5.73 0.92
CA LYS A 184 -21.17 5.79 2.24
C LYS A 184 -21.81 4.43 2.47
N GLU A 185 -21.53 3.82 3.62
CA GLU A 185 -22.29 2.66 4.06
C GLU A 185 -23.76 3.10 4.16
N GLU A 186 -24.63 2.39 3.47
CA GLU A 186 -26.06 2.52 3.70
C GLU A 186 -26.32 1.93 5.10
N THR A 187 -26.63 2.81 6.05
CA THR A 187 -27.04 2.47 7.42
C THR A 187 -28.46 1.94 7.43
#